data_532cfd3ea29df52a1d00f01a6a0b7cd4
#
_entry.id   532cfd3ea29df52a1d00f01a6a0b7cd4
#
_cell.length_a   1.000
_cell.length_b   1.000
_cell.length_c   1.000
_cell.angle_alpha   90.00
_cell.angle_beta   90.00
_cell.angle_gamma   90.00
#
_symmetry.space_group_name_H-M   'P 1'
#
loop_
_entity.id
_entity.type
_entity.pdbx_description
1 polymer ?
#
loop_
_entity_poly.entity_id
_entity_poly.type
_entity_poly.pdbx_seq_one_letter_code
_entity_poly.pdbx_strand_id
1 'polypeptide(L)'
;YNVDARRVYVAGLSAGGAMAAIMGATYPDLYAAVGIHSGLPYASARDMASALAAMRGHRTAAATPLPSVPTIVFHGDRDTTVHHRNGEYGIAGAELRSETGEAGGRAFTRTVHQGRSSLEHWLLHGAGHAWSGGDAAGSYTDPAGPDATREMLRFFAIA
;
A
#
# COMPACT_ATOMS: atom_id res chain seq x y z
N TYR A 1 8.45 6.09 -27.80
CA TYR A 1 8.89 4.94 -26.99
C TYR A 1 7.85 3.82 -27.12
N ASN A 2 8.29 2.58 -27.31
CA ASN A 2 7.41 1.42 -27.26
C ASN A 2 7.20 1.04 -25.78
N VAL A 3 5.99 1.24 -25.28
CA VAL A 3 5.58 0.84 -23.92
C VAL A 3 4.85 -0.49 -24.01
N ASP A 4 5.23 -1.46 -23.19
CA ASP A 4 4.44 -2.69 -23.04
C ASP A 4 3.21 -2.35 -22.16
N ALA A 5 2.03 -2.29 -22.77
CA ALA A 5 0.79 -1.95 -22.10
C ALA A 5 0.40 -2.94 -20.97
N ARG A 6 1.00 -4.14 -20.96
CA ARG A 6 0.78 -5.14 -19.90
C ARG A 6 1.68 -4.93 -18.68
N ARG A 7 2.57 -3.95 -18.73
CA ARG A 7 3.58 -3.65 -17.69
C ARG A 7 3.54 -2.19 -17.27
N VAL A 8 2.34 -1.64 -17.14
CA VAL A 8 2.11 -0.29 -16.62
C VAL A 8 1.68 -0.42 -15.16
N TYR A 9 2.40 0.22 -14.26
CA TYR A 9 2.21 0.15 -12.82
C TYR A 9 2.06 1.56 -12.24
N VAL A 10 1.37 1.67 -11.11
CA VAL A 10 1.26 2.94 -10.38
C VAL A 10 1.57 2.70 -8.91
N ALA A 11 2.38 3.59 -8.32
CA ALA A 11 2.70 3.53 -6.91
C ALA A 11 2.78 4.94 -6.30
N GLY A 12 2.59 5.03 -4.99
CA GLY A 12 2.72 6.31 -4.31
C GLY A 12 2.70 6.22 -2.80
N LEU A 13 3.13 7.32 -2.17
CA LEU A 13 3.13 7.53 -0.72
C LEU A 13 1.98 8.47 -0.33
N SER A 14 1.31 8.20 0.79
CA SER A 14 0.31 9.09 1.40
C SER A 14 -0.83 9.44 0.42
N ALA A 15 -1.00 10.70 0.05
CA ALA A 15 -1.94 11.14 -0.98
C ALA A 15 -1.65 10.48 -2.33
N GLY A 16 -0.36 10.27 -2.69
CA GLY A 16 0.04 9.51 -3.87
C GLY A 16 -0.37 8.04 -3.79
N GLY A 17 -0.30 7.42 -2.61
CA GLY A 17 -0.79 6.06 -2.36
C GLY A 17 -2.30 5.95 -2.49
N ALA A 18 -3.05 6.93 -1.97
CA ALA A 18 -4.49 7.04 -2.16
C ALA A 18 -4.86 7.20 -3.64
N MET A 19 -4.11 8.03 -4.38
CA MET A 19 -4.30 8.19 -5.82
C MET A 19 -3.98 6.90 -6.57
N ALA A 20 -2.91 6.18 -6.21
CA ALA A 20 -2.59 4.89 -6.79
C ALA A 20 -3.73 3.87 -6.60
N ALA A 21 -4.34 3.83 -5.41
CA ALA A 21 -5.52 3.00 -5.13
C ALA A 21 -6.72 3.37 -6.02
N ILE A 22 -6.97 4.69 -6.21
CA ILE A 22 -8.03 5.19 -7.09
C ILE A 22 -7.75 4.79 -8.54
N MET A 23 -6.53 4.96 -9.02
CA MET A 23 -6.16 4.65 -10.40
C MET A 23 -6.31 3.16 -10.71
N GLY A 24 -5.85 2.28 -9.81
CA GLY A 24 -6.01 0.84 -9.98
C GLY A 24 -7.47 0.36 -9.94
N ALA A 25 -8.31 1.01 -9.12
CA ALA A 25 -9.72 0.68 -9.04
C ALA A 25 -10.54 1.22 -10.23
N THR A 26 -10.17 2.39 -10.75
CA THR A 26 -10.90 3.08 -11.82
C THR A 26 -10.46 2.61 -13.22
N TYR A 27 -9.18 2.26 -13.38
CA TYR A 27 -8.58 1.87 -14.65
C TYR A 27 -7.85 0.51 -14.56
N PRO A 28 -8.57 -0.58 -14.20
CA PRO A 28 -7.96 -1.90 -14.01
C PRO A 28 -7.46 -2.53 -15.31
N ASP A 29 -7.88 -2.02 -16.44
CA ASP A 29 -7.45 -2.40 -17.78
C ASP A 29 -6.14 -1.68 -18.22
N LEU A 30 -5.79 -0.59 -17.53
CA LEU A 30 -4.58 0.16 -17.80
C LEU A 30 -3.42 -0.24 -16.87
N TYR A 31 -3.70 -0.49 -15.60
CA TYR A 31 -2.66 -0.79 -14.61
C TYR A 31 -2.60 -2.27 -14.28
N ALA A 32 -1.44 -2.88 -14.53
CA ALA A 32 -1.19 -4.28 -14.24
C ALA A 32 -1.06 -4.57 -12.74
N ALA A 33 -0.54 -3.62 -11.96
CA ALA A 33 -0.47 -3.69 -10.50
C ALA A 33 -0.34 -2.32 -9.85
N VAL A 34 -0.59 -2.27 -8.53
CA VAL A 34 -0.59 -1.06 -7.70
C VAL A 34 0.30 -1.21 -6.48
N GLY A 35 1.08 -0.16 -6.17
CA GLY A 35 1.84 -0.03 -4.93
C GLY A 35 1.32 1.12 -4.06
N ILE A 36 0.99 0.82 -2.81
CA ILE A 36 0.46 1.81 -1.85
C ILE A 36 1.39 1.86 -0.65
N HIS A 37 1.93 3.03 -0.34
CA HIS A 37 2.66 3.24 0.91
C HIS A 37 1.95 4.27 1.77
N SER A 38 1.52 3.90 2.98
CA SER A 38 0.87 4.81 3.95
C SER A 38 -0.28 5.62 3.33
N GLY A 39 -1.06 4.99 2.44
CA GLY A 39 -2.16 5.62 1.71
C GLY A 39 -3.53 5.28 2.30
N LEU A 40 -4.56 5.91 1.75
CA LEU A 40 -5.96 5.58 2.00
C LEU A 40 -6.46 4.58 0.96
N PRO A 41 -7.32 3.63 1.33
CA PRO A 41 -7.95 2.73 0.38
C PRO A 41 -8.96 3.47 -0.52
N TYR A 42 -9.24 2.89 -1.68
CA TYR A 42 -10.24 3.41 -2.62
C TYR A 42 -11.61 3.59 -1.96
N ALA A 43 -12.30 4.68 -2.27
CA ALA A 43 -13.62 5.04 -1.76
C ALA A 43 -13.73 5.20 -0.23
N SER A 44 -12.62 5.35 0.49
CA SER A 44 -12.59 5.58 1.94
C SER A 44 -13.10 6.96 2.35
N ALA A 45 -13.13 7.92 1.42
CA ALA A 45 -13.58 9.29 1.66
C ALA A 45 -14.29 9.89 0.44
N ARG A 46 -15.19 10.83 0.68
CA ARG A 46 -15.95 11.56 -0.36
C ARG A 46 -15.83 13.07 -0.22
N ASP A 47 -15.36 13.53 0.92
CA ASP A 47 -15.17 14.94 1.28
C ASP A 47 -14.01 15.06 2.27
N MET A 48 -13.64 16.30 2.62
CA MET A 48 -12.54 16.60 3.52
C MET A 48 -12.76 16.00 4.92
N ALA A 49 -13.98 16.05 5.45
CA ALA A 49 -14.29 15.58 6.80
C ALA A 49 -14.13 14.05 6.88
N SER A 50 -14.65 13.31 5.89
CA SER A 50 -14.49 11.85 5.80
C SER A 50 -13.05 11.46 5.50
N ALA A 51 -12.29 12.26 4.74
CA ALA A 51 -10.87 12.02 4.51
C ALA A 51 -10.06 12.12 5.81
N LEU A 52 -10.28 13.17 6.60
CA LEU A 52 -9.62 13.32 7.91
C LEU A 52 -10.03 12.21 8.89
N ALA A 53 -11.29 11.79 8.88
CA ALA A 53 -11.75 10.66 9.68
C ALA A 53 -11.08 9.35 9.26
N ALA A 54 -10.99 9.07 7.96
CA ALA A 54 -10.30 7.91 7.41
C ALA A 54 -8.81 7.92 7.76
N MET A 55 -8.14 9.08 7.64
CA MET A 55 -6.72 9.20 8.03
C MET A 55 -6.49 8.82 9.51
N ARG A 56 -7.44 9.09 10.39
CA ARG A 56 -7.40 8.71 11.81
C ARG A 56 -7.77 7.23 12.06
N GLY A 57 -8.02 6.45 11.02
CA GLY A 57 -8.40 5.04 11.11
C GLY A 57 -9.89 4.83 11.44
N HIS A 58 -10.71 5.88 11.36
CA HIS A 58 -12.15 5.74 11.54
C HIS A 58 -12.76 5.13 10.27
N ARG A 59 -13.43 4.00 10.41
CA ARG A 59 -14.12 3.35 9.30
C ARG A 59 -15.33 4.19 8.89
N THR A 60 -15.39 4.55 7.61
CA THR A 60 -16.66 4.92 7.00
C THR A 60 -17.44 3.63 6.71
N ALA A 61 -18.76 3.68 6.90
CA ALA A 61 -19.62 2.49 6.86
C ALA A 61 -19.72 1.79 5.49
N ALA A 62 -19.15 2.36 4.45
CA ALA A 62 -19.11 1.73 3.13
C ALA A 62 -18.03 0.65 3.09
N ALA A 63 -18.38 -0.55 2.66
CA ALA A 63 -17.41 -1.59 2.37
C ALA A 63 -16.44 -1.07 1.31
N THR A 64 -15.15 -1.00 1.65
CA THR A 64 -14.12 -0.68 0.67
C THR A 64 -14.06 -1.81 -0.36
N PRO A 65 -14.24 -1.51 -1.65
CA PRO A 65 -14.12 -2.54 -2.67
C PRO A 65 -12.75 -3.19 -2.63
N LEU A 66 -12.71 -4.50 -2.87
CA LEU A 66 -11.45 -5.22 -3.00
C LEU A 66 -10.67 -4.69 -4.20
N PRO A 67 -9.33 -4.70 -4.12
CA PRO A 67 -8.50 -4.40 -5.28
C PRO A 67 -8.90 -5.28 -6.46
N SER A 68 -9.10 -4.67 -7.62
CA SER A 68 -9.40 -5.37 -8.87
C SER A 68 -8.14 -5.80 -9.61
N VAL A 69 -6.99 -5.24 -9.23
CA VAL A 69 -5.66 -5.55 -9.76
C VAL A 69 -4.72 -5.98 -8.62
N PRO A 70 -3.66 -6.74 -8.90
CA PRO A 70 -2.64 -7.08 -7.92
C PRO A 70 -2.15 -5.84 -7.17
N THR A 71 -2.09 -5.92 -5.85
CA THR A 71 -1.79 -4.75 -5.01
C THR A 71 -0.77 -5.12 -3.92
N ILE A 72 0.25 -4.29 -3.74
CA ILE A 72 1.18 -4.36 -2.63
C ILE A 72 1.04 -3.12 -1.76
N VAL A 73 0.96 -3.31 -0.44
CA VAL A 73 0.73 -2.25 0.55
C VAL A 73 1.84 -2.26 1.59
N PHE A 74 2.42 -1.09 1.87
CA PHE A 74 3.31 -0.85 3.01
C PHE A 74 2.67 0.13 3.99
N HIS A 75 2.76 -0.16 5.29
CA HIS A 75 2.29 0.77 6.32
C HIS A 75 3.09 0.63 7.61
N GLY A 76 3.51 1.75 8.20
CA GLY A 76 4.13 1.78 9.52
C GLY A 76 3.09 1.70 10.63
N ASP A 77 3.31 0.87 11.66
CA ASP A 77 2.38 0.73 12.78
C ASP A 77 2.38 1.93 13.75
N ARG A 78 3.38 2.83 13.62
CA ARG A 78 3.46 4.12 14.32
C ARG A 78 3.19 5.33 13.43
N ASP A 79 2.57 5.12 12.28
CA ASP A 79 2.13 6.21 11.42
C ASP A 79 1.02 7.03 12.10
N THR A 80 1.34 8.27 12.47
CA THR A 80 0.44 9.21 13.13
C THR A 80 -0.29 10.13 12.16
N THR A 81 0.08 10.11 10.88
CA THR A 81 -0.54 10.91 9.82
C THR A 81 -1.68 10.14 9.15
N VAL A 82 -1.40 8.91 8.73
CA VAL A 82 -2.40 7.98 8.18
C VAL A 82 -2.33 6.70 9.00
N HIS A 83 -3.35 6.42 9.79
CA HIS A 83 -3.39 5.27 10.68
C HIS A 83 -3.23 3.97 9.91
N HIS A 84 -2.39 3.06 10.39
CA HIS A 84 -2.01 1.80 9.70
C HIS A 84 -3.19 0.90 9.32
N ARG A 85 -4.31 0.98 10.04
CA ARG A 85 -5.55 0.29 9.67
C ARG A 85 -6.03 0.58 8.25
N ASN A 86 -5.60 1.70 7.65
CA ASN A 86 -5.90 1.98 6.24
C ASN A 86 -5.17 1.03 5.29
N GLY A 87 -4.02 0.47 5.68
CA GLY A 87 -3.33 -0.57 4.94
C GLY A 87 -4.02 -1.95 5.02
N GLU A 88 -4.80 -2.17 6.08
CA GLU A 88 -5.54 -3.41 6.31
C GLU A 88 -6.90 -3.44 5.59
N TYR A 89 -7.41 -2.27 5.13
CA TYR A 89 -8.67 -2.19 4.40
C TYR A 89 -8.48 -2.72 2.98
N GLY A 90 -9.38 -3.59 2.59
CA GLY A 90 -9.30 -4.28 1.30
C GLY A 90 -8.56 -5.62 1.40
N ILE A 91 -8.03 -5.96 2.59
CA ILE A 91 -7.61 -7.31 2.89
C ILE A 91 -8.88 -8.16 3.03
N ALA A 92 -9.35 -8.69 1.92
CA ALA A 92 -10.41 -9.69 1.92
C ALA A 92 -9.97 -10.83 1.01
N GLY A 93 -10.14 -12.01 1.51
CA GLY A 93 -9.65 -13.23 0.90
C GLY A 93 -8.96 -14.10 1.93
N ALA A 94 -8.63 -15.30 1.54
CA ALA A 94 -7.88 -16.20 2.41
C ALA A 94 -6.45 -15.70 2.57
N GLU A 95 -5.98 -15.61 3.82
CA GLU A 95 -4.55 -15.48 4.07
C GLU A 95 -3.87 -16.76 3.62
N LEU A 96 -2.93 -16.63 2.67
CA LEU A 96 -2.15 -17.76 2.17
C LEU A 96 -0.86 -17.95 2.96
N ARG A 97 -0.25 -16.84 3.38
CA ARG A 97 1.04 -16.85 4.07
C ARG A 97 1.19 -15.60 4.93
N SER A 98 1.72 -15.81 6.13
CA SER A 98 2.20 -14.74 6.99
C SER A 98 3.62 -15.06 7.43
N GLU A 99 4.49 -14.07 7.40
CA GLU A 99 5.87 -14.18 7.85
C GLU A 99 6.32 -12.92 8.57
N THR A 100 7.15 -13.08 9.57
CA THR A 100 7.84 -11.98 10.25
C THR A 100 9.31 -12.02 9.88
N GLY A 101 9.93 -10.85 9.79
CA GLY A 101 11.35 -10.74 9.45
C GLY A 101 11.92 -9.41 9.89
N GLU A 102 13.19 -9.21 9.55
CA GLU A 102 13.90 -7.95 9.75
C GLU A 102 14.67 -7.59 8.48
N ALA A 103 14.61 -6.33 8.08
CA ALA A 103 15.38 -5.78 6.98
C ALA A 103 15.72 -4.33 7.28
N GLY A 104 16.94 -3.90 6.94
CA GLY A 104 17.42 -2.54 7.18
C GLY A 104 17.30 -2.11 8.64
N GLY A 105 17.47 -3.05 9.61
CA GLY A 105 17.35 -2.78 11.04
C GLY A 105 15.92 -2.54 11.54
N ARG A 106 14.89 -2.95 10.77
CA ARG A 106 13.49 -2.82 11.17
C ARG A 106 12.75 -4.13 10.99
N ALA A 107 12.01 -4.53 12.02
CA ALA A 107 11.12 -5.68 11.97
C ALA A 107 9.89 -5.39 11.11
N PHE A 108 9.37 -6.42 10.46
CA PHE A 108 8.14 -6.35 9.68
C PHE A 108 7.30 -7.63 9.81
N THR A 109 6.03 -7.50 9.51
CA THR A 109 5.13 -8.63 9.21
C THR A 109 4.65 -8.48 7.79
N ARG A 110 4.89 -9.51 6.97
CA ARG A 110 4.41 -9.59 5.58
C ARG A 110 3.32 -10.63 5.49
N THR A 111 2.16 -10.27 4.98
CA THR A 111 1.05 -11.19 4.72
C THR A 111 0.69 -11.18 3.23
N VAL A 112 0.38 -12.36 2.70
CA VAL A 112 -0.08 -12.55 1.32
C VAL A 112 -1.49 -13.10 1.36
N HIS A 113 -2.39 -12.44 0.68
CA HIS A 113 -3.80 -12.82 0.57
C HIS A 113 -4.16 -13.11 -0.88
N GLN A 114 -5.04 -14.08 -1.07
CA GLN A 114 -5.62 -14.38 -2.37
C GLN A 114 -7.13 -14.15 -2.32
N GLY A 115 -7.57 -13.18 -3.09
CA GLY A 115 -8.97 -12.86 -3.30
C GLY A 115 -9.27 -12.84 -4.80
N ARG A 116 -9.94 -11.78 -5.26
CA ARG A 116 -10.17 -11.52 -6.69
C ARG A 116 -8.85 -11.26 -7.42
N SER A 117 -7.90 -10.61 -6.74
CA SER A 117 -6.51 -10.42 -7.15
C SER A 117 -5.58 -10.70 -5.95
N SER A 118 -4.29 -10.85 -6.19
CA SER A 118 -3.31 -11.01 -5.12
C SER A 118 -3.11 -9.70 -4.35
N LEU A 119 -3.00 -9.79 -3.02
CA LEU A 119 -2.63 -8.67 -2.17
C LEU A 119 -1.45 -9.08 -1.28
N GLU A 120 -0.44 -8.24 -1.24
CA GLU A 120 0.70 -8.37 -0.36
C GLU A 120 0.72 -7.16 0.60
N HIS A 121 0.66 -7.40 1.90
CA HIS A 121 0.66 -6.36 2.93
C HIS A 121 1.91 -6.45 3.80
N TRP A 122 2.60 -5.33 3.97
CA TRP A 122 3.77 -5.17 4.81
C TRP A 122 3.46 -4.21 5.96
N LEU A 123 3.36 -4.74 7.18
CA LEU A 123 3.29 -3.93 8.40
C LEU A 123 4.71 -3.72 8.92
N LEU A 124 5.16 -2.45 8.94
CA LEU A 124 6.51 -2.06 9.33
C LEU A 124 6.52 -1.66 10.81
N HIS A 125 7.14 -2.47 11.66
CA HIS A 125 7.10 -2.25 13.10
C HIS A 125 7.97 -1.07 13.53
N GLY A 126 7.36 -0.12 14.25
CA GLY A 126 8.00 1.10 14.70
C GLY A 126 8.20 2.18 13.62
N ALA A 127 7.74 1.95 12.39
CA ALA A 127 7.82 2.93 11.32
C ALA A 127 6.73 4.00 11.43
N GLY A 128 7.09 5.25 11.09
CA GLY A 128 6.17 6.38 10.96
C GLY A 128 5.68 6.57 9.52
N HIS A 129 5.27 7.83 9.21
CA HIS A 129 4.76 8.22 7.90
C HIS A 129 5.89 8.58 6.94
N ALA A 130 6.59 7.57 6.43
CA ALA A 130 7.72 7.74 5.52
C ALA A 130 7.91 6.53 4.60
N TRP A 131 8.50 6.73 3.42
CA TRP A 131 8.84 5.67 2.47
C TRP A 131 9.96 4.79 3.04
N SER A 132 9.69 3.51 3.22
CA SER A 132 10.61 2.55 3.83
C SER A 132 11.78 2.20 2.89
N GLY A 133 13.00 2.18 3.43
CA GLY A 133 14.23 1.89 2.69
C GLY A 133 14.68 3.03 1.76
N GLY A 134 14.18 4.25 1.98
CA GLY A 134 14.55 5.41 1.17
C GLY A 134 15.88 6.04 1.59
N ASP A 135 16.34 7.04 0.83
CA ASP A 135 17.55 7.79 1.11
C ASP A 135 17.35 8.69 2.34
N ALA A 136 18.32 8.67 3.29
CA ALA A 136 18.29 9.51 4.49
C ALA A 136 18.30 11.02 4.21
N ALA A 137 18.76 11.45 3.03
CA ALA A 137 18.74 12.84 2.61
C ALA A 137 17.36 13.27 2.03
N GLY A 138 16.45 12.32 1.77
CA GLY A 138 15.14 12.59 1.21
C GLY A 138 14.15 13.06 2.26
N SER A 139 13.13 13.84 1.84
CA SER A 139 11.98 14.17 2.67
C SER A 139 10.97 13.01 2.64
N TYR A 140 10.34 12.72 3.78
CA TYR A 140 9.37 11.63 3.92
C TYR A 140 9.93 10.25 3.52
N THR A 141 11.21 10.02 3.77
CA THR A 141 11.88 8.73 3.61
C THR A 141 12.42 8.26 4.95
N ASP A 142 12.42 6.94 5.14
CA ASP A 142 13.02 6.28 6.31
C ASP A 142 14.05 5.27 5.78
N PRO A 143 15.36 5.47 6.04
CA PRO A 143 16.39 4.55 5.56
C PRO A 143 16.32 3.17 6.24
N ALA A 144 15.62 3.08 7.38
CA ALA A 144 15.41 1.81 8.06
C ALA A 144 14.21 1.05 7.45
N GLY A 145 14.31 -0.26 7.48
CA GLY A 145 13.24 -1.16 7.03
C GLY A 145 13.47 -1.78 5.66
N PRO A 146 12.52 -2.61 5.23
CA PRO A 146 12.54 -3.17 3.88
C PRO A 146 12.57 -2.06 2.83
N ASP A 147 13.32 -2.25 1.76
CA ASP A 147 13.32 -1.36 0.60
C ASP A 147 11.98 -1.51 -0.16
N ALA A 148 11.05 -0.60 0.11
CA ALA A 148 9.71 -0.63 -0.47
C ALA A 148 9.74 -0.52 -2.00
N THR A 149 10.69 0.22 -2.57
CA THR A 149 10.86 0.34 -4.02
C THR A 149 11.23 -1.01 -4.63
N ARG A 150 12.24 -1.67 -4.05
CA ARG A 150 12.71 -2.99 -4.51
C ARG A 150 11.60 -4.04 -4.40
N GLU A 151 10.89 -4.05 -3.29
CA GLU A 151 9.82 -5.02 -3.07
C GLU A 151 8.60 -4.76 -3.98
N MET A 152 8.26 -3.50 -4.26
CA MET A 152 7.24 -3.17 -5.25
C MET A 152 7.67 -3.63 -6.65
N LEU A 153 8.91 -3.38 -7.06
CA LEU A 153 9.42 -3.84 -8.36
C LEU A 153 9.43 -5.37 -8.45
N ARG A 154 9.81 -6.07 -7.38
CA ARG A 154 9.71 -7.54 -7.30
C ARG A 154 8.26 -8.00 -7.49
N PHE A 155 7.32 -7.39 -6.77
CA PHE A 155 5.90 -7.72 -6.85
C PHE A 155 5.35 -7.48 -8.26
N PHE A 156 5.64 -6.33 -8.85
CA PHE A 156 5.21 -5.97 -10.19
C PHE A 156 5.76 -6.89 -11.30
N ALA A 157 6.92 -7.52 -11.08
CA ALA A 157 7.50 -8.45 -12.05
C ALA A 157 6.78 -9.81 -12.09
N ILE A 158 5.98 -10.14 -11.09
CA ILE A 158 5.27 -11.43 -10.96
C ILE A 158 3.73 -11.27 -10.95
N ALA A 159 3.22 -10.05 -11.04
CA ALA A 159 1.80 -9.70 -11.02
C ALA A 159 1.11 -9.99 -12.36
#